data_5a7a0efc79403c04b0f2c29f095641c8
#
_entry.id   5a7a0efc79403c04b0f2c29f095641c8
#
_cell.length_a   1.000
_cell.length_b   1.000
_cell.length_c   1.000
_cell.angle_alpha   90.00
_cell.angle_beta   90.00
_cell.angle_gamma   90.00
#
_symmetry.space_group_name_H-M   'P 1'
#
loop_
_entity.id
_entity.type
_entity.pdbx_description
1 polymer ?
#
loop_
_entity_poly.entity_id
_entity_poly.type
_entity_poly.pdbx_seq_one_letter_code
_entity_poly.pdbx_strand_id
1 'polypeptide(L)'
;MIVADTGAIIALLDADDPHHHTLRALYEERPEVWLLPWAILPEVDYLAATQLGQRVEQAFFDDLASGGFTVEWGAAADLGRARELCTRYRGLKLGLVDTVVMAVAERRRAEAIATLDLRHFGAIQMRGRPKLVPRDL
;
A
#
# COMPACT_ATOMS: atom_id res chain seq x y z
N MET A 1 11.29 6.20 2.05
CA MET A 1 10.27 5.18 2.39
C MET A 1 9.28 5.04 1.25
N ILE A 2 8.84 3.82 1.04
CA ILE A 2 7.78 3.50 0.09
C ILE A 2 6.62 2.93 0.88
N VAL A 3 5.47 3.59 0.85
CA VAL A 3 4.27 3.12 1.51
C VAL A 3 3.47 2.29 0.51
N ALA A 4 3.10 1.07 0.89
CA ALA A 4 2.46 0.14 -0.02
C ALA A 4 0.94 0.12 0.14
N ASP A 5 0.25 0.14 -0.99
CA ASP A 5 -1.17 -0.13 -1.10
C ASP A 5 -1.42 -1.62 -1.33
N THR A 6 -2.65 -2.06 -1.08
CA THR A 6 -3.07 -3.46 -1.19
C THR A 6 -2.71 -4.08 -2.55
N GLY A 7 -3.08 -3.43 -3.65
CA GLY A 7 -2.85 -3.97 -4.99
C GLY A 7 -1.38 -4.19 -5.32
N ALA A 8 -0.51 -3.32 -4.82
CA ALA A 8 0.93 -3.46 -5.04
C ALA A 8 1.48 -4.68 -4.29
N ILE A 9 1.02 -4.93 -3.07
CA ILE A 9 1.44 -6.12 -2.31
C ILE A 9 0.92 -7.40 -2.96
N ILE A 10 -0.33 -7.40 -3.42
CA ILE A 10 -0.86 -8.57 -4.14
C ILE A 10 -0.03 -8.84 -5.41
N ALA A 11 0.37 -7.81 -6.15
CA ALA A 11 1.23 -7.99 -7.31
C ALA A 11 2.63 -8.53 -6.94
N LEU A 12 3.17 -8.16 -5.78
CA LEU A 12 4.41 -8.76 -5.27
C LEU A 12 4.25 -10.25 -4.95
N LEU A 13 3.07 -10.65 -4.48
CA LEU A 13 2.78 -12.04 -4.10
C LEU A 13 2.37 -12.91 -5.29
N ASP A 14 1.90 -12.31 -6.38
CA ASP A 14 1.36 -12.99 -7.54
C ASP A 14 2.35 -12.95 -8.72
N ALA A 15 3.04 -14.08 -8.95
CA ALA A 15 4.03 -14.18 -10.02
C ALA A 15 3.43 -14.02 -11.43
N ASP A 16 2.11 -14.18 -11.57
CA ASP A 16 1.40 -14.04 -12.85
C ASP A 16 0.89 -12.60 -13.08
N ASP A 17 1.03 -11.71 -12.10
CA ASP A 17 0.61 -10.31 -12.25
C ASP A 17 1.54 -9.58 -13.22
N PRO A 18 0.99 -8.77 -14.17
CA PRO A 18 1.81 -8.02 -15.12
C PRO A 18 2.83 -7.08 -14.48
N HIS A 19 2.56 -6.61 -13.26
CA HIS A 19 3.45 -5.69 -12.54
C HIS A 19 4.40 -6.40 -11.58
N HIS A 20 4.35 -7.73 -11.49
CA HIS A 20 5.12 -8.50 -10.52
C HIS A 20 6.62 -8.24 -10.62
N HIS A 21 7.19 -8.38 -11.82
CA HIS A 21 8.64 -8.24 -12.01
C HIS A 21 9.14 -6.85 -11.65
N THR A 22 8.41 -5.82 -12.07
CA THR A 22 8.80 -4.44 -11.81
C THR A 22 8.76 -4.12 -10.32
N LEU A 23 7.67 -4.48 -9.65
CA LEU A 23 7.50 -4.23 -8.21
C LEU A 23 8.46 -5.07 -7.38
N ARG A 24 8.68 -6.32 -7.78
CA ARG A 24 9.65 -7.19 -7.10
C ARG A 24 11.07 -6.65 -7.19
N ALA A 25 11.49 -6.20 -8.36
CA ALA A 25 12.81 -5.59 -8.53
C ALA A 25 12.98 -4.36 -7.63
N LEU A 26 11.95 -3.51 -7.58
CA LEU A 26 11.94 -2.33 -6.72
C LEU A 26 12.01 -2.71 -5.25
N TYR A 27 11.25 -3.71 -4.83
CA TYR A 27 11.27 -4.20 -3.46
C TYR A 27 12.63 -4.79 -3.08
N GLU A 28 13.20 -5.64 -3.93
CA GLU A 28 14.48 -6.31 -3.66
C GLU A 28 15.65 -5.34 -3.61
N GLU A 29 15.55 -4.19 -4.26
CA GLU A 29 16.58 -3.16 -4.21
C GLU A 29 16.81 -2.63 -2.79
N ARG A 30 15.72 -2.32 -2.07
CA ARG A 30 15.77 -1.83 -0.69
C ARG A 30 14.52 -2.27 0.08
N PRO A 31 14.46 -3.55 0.51
CA PRO A 31 13.27 -4.05 1.21
C PRO A 31 12.95 -3.28 2.50
N GLU A 32 13.99 -2.77 3.16
CA GLU A 32 13.86 -2.09 4.45
C GLU A 32 13.14 -0.74 4.38
N VAL A 33 13.00 -0.16 3.20
CA VAL A 33 12.29 1.13 3.06
C VAL A 33 10.80 0.97 2.79
N TRP A 34 10.32 -0.26 2.60
CA TRP A 34 8.90 -0.53 2.37
C TRP A 34 8.14 -0.57 3.69
N LEU A 35 7.02 0.16 3.74
CA LEU A 35 6.11 0.20 4.88
C LEU A 35 4.74 -0.28 4.46
N LEU A 36 4.18 -1.23 5.20
CA LEU A 36 2.82 -1.72 5.01
C LEU A 36 1.92 -1.07 6.07
N PRO A 37 1.03 -0.13 5.69
CA PRO A 37 0.07 0.41 6.64
C PRO A 37 -0.84 -0.69 7.20
N TRP A 38 -1.14 -0.62 8.49
CA TRP A 38 -1.99 -1.61 9.16
C TRP A 38 -3.31 -1.86 8.42
N ALA A 39 -3.88 -0.81 7.81
CA ALA A 39 -5.18 -0.88 7.15
C ALA A 39 -5.23 -1.81 5.95
N ILE A 40 -4.09 -2.06 5.29
CA ILE A 40 -4.06 -2.98 4.14
C ILE A 40 -3.97 -4.45 4.56
N LEU A 41 -3.56 -4.76 5.79
CA LEU A 41 -3.25 -6.13 6.19
C LEU A 41 -4.43 -7.08 6.05
N PRO A 42 -5.63 -6.78 6.60
CA PRO A 42 -6.78 -7.66 6.42
C PRO A 42 -7.20 -7.82 4.95
N GLU A 43 -7.09 -6.76 4.16
CA GLU A 43 -7.46 -6.79 2.75
C GLU A 43 -6.48 -7.64 1.94
N VAL A 44 -5.18 -7.49 2.18
CA VAL A 44 -4.18 -8.34 1.54
C VAL A 44 -4.38 -9.80 1.92
N ASP A 45 -4.62 -10.09 3.21
CA ASP A 45 -4.85 -11.45 3.68
C ASP A 45 -6.05 -12.09 2.97
N TYR A 46 -7.17 -11.38 2.92
CA TYR A 46 -8.39 -11.87 2.27
C TYR A 46 -8.17 -12.12 0.77
N LEU A 47 -7.55 -11.18 0.07
CA LEU A 47 -7.31 -11.32 -1.38
C LEU A 47 -6.27 -12.40 -1.67
N ALA A 48 -5.23 -12.52 -0.87
CA ALA A 48 -4.25 -13.59 -1.03
C ALA A 48 -4.91 -14.96 -0.86
N ALA A 49 -5.72 -15.14 0.18
CA ALA A 49 -6.42 -16.40 0.43
C ALA A 49 -7.37 -16.76 -0.70
N THR A 50 -8.17 -15.80 -1.19
CA THR A 50 -9.23 -16.06 -2.17
C THR A 50 -8.72 -16.10 -3.61
N GLN A 51 -7.69 -15.34 -3.95
CA GLN A 51 -7.20 -15.23 -5.32
C GLN A 51 -5.92 -16.02 -5.58
N LEU A 52 -5.04 -16.16 -4.59
CA LEU A 52 -3.73 -16.78 -4.76
C LEU A 52 -3.59 -18.13 -4.03
N GLY A 53 -4.48 -18.40 -3.08
CA GLY A 53 -4.52 -19.64 -2.34
C GLY A 53 -3.91 -19.56 -0.95
N GLN A 54 -4.24 -20.56 -0.13
CA GLN A 54 -3.87 -20.59 1.28
C GLN A 54 -2.35 -20.61 1.50
N ARG A 55 -1.60 -21.27 0.60
CA ARG A 55 -0.14 -21.33 0.74
C ARG A 55 0.50 -19.93 0.64
N VAL A 56 0.02 -19.11 -0.30
CA VAL A 56 0.53 -17.74 -0.47
C VAL A 56 0.12 -16.88 0.71
N GLU A 57 -1.13 -16.99 1.16
CA GLU A 57 -1.61 -16.30 2.35
C GLU A 57 -0.73 -16.62 3.57
N GLN A 58 -0.45 -17.90 3.80
CA GLN A 58 0.35 -18.32 4.94
C GLN A 58 1.79 -17.81 4.86
N ALA A 59 2.39 -17.82 3.67
CA ALA A 59 3.73 -17.28 3.46
C ALA A 59 3.78 -15.79 3.78
N PHE A 60 2.76 -15.05 3.37
CA PHE A 60 2.65 -13.62 3.70
C PHE A 60 2.53 -13.42 5.22
N PHE A 61 1.69 -14.21 5.88
CA PHE A 61 1.52 -14.16 7.33
C PHE A 61 2.85 -14.45 8.06
N ASP A 62 3.60 -15.45 7.58
CA ASP A 62 4.92 -15.79 8.14
C ASP A 62 5.90 -14.62 7.97
N ASP A 63 5.89 -13.94 6.83
CA ASP A 63 6.73 -12.77 6.59
C ASP A 63 6.38 -11.61 7.52
N LEU A 64 5.08 -11.38 7.77
CA LEU A 64 4.65 -10.37 8.74
C LEU A 64 5.13 -10.70 10.14
N ALA A 65 4.96 -11.95 10.57
CA ALA A 65 5.31 -12.38 11.92
C ALA A 65 6.82 -12.36 12.18
N SER A 66 7.62 -12.66 11.15
CA SER A 66 9.08 -12.69 11.25
C SER A 66 9.77 -11.34 11.03
N GLY A 67 8.99 -10.30 10.65
CA GLY A 67 9.55 -9.00 10.34
C GLY A 67 10.11 -8.87 8.92
N GLY A 68 9.75 -9.79 8.01
CA GLY A 68 10.11 -9.72 6.59
C GLY A 68 9.51 -8.50 5.91
N PHE A 69 8.34 -8.04 6.37
CA PHE A 69 7.77 -6.74 6.04
C PHE A 69 7.69 -5.87 7.28
N THR A 70 7.92 -4.58 7.11
CA THR A 70 7.74 -3.60 8.19
C THR A 70 6.32 -3.07 8.18
N VAL A 71 5.60 -3.25 9.29
CA VAL A 71 4.22 -2.75 9.44
C VAL A 71 4.24 -1.36 10.07
N GLU A 72 3.51 -0.44 9.45
CA GLU A 72 3.24 0.89 10.03
C GLU A 72 1.90 0.82 10.76
N TRP A 73 1.94 0.78 12.09
CA TRP A 73 0.75 0.63 12.92
C TRP A 73 -0.10 1.88 13.05
N GLY A 74 0.39 3.00 12.51
CA GLY A 74 -0.39 4.21 12.43
C GLY A 74 -0.27 5.13 13.63
N ALA A 75 -0.94 6.26 13.51
CA ALA A 75 -1.13 7.24 14.57
C ALA A 75 -2.60 7.64 14.56
N ALA A 76 -3.13 8.03 15.72
CA ALA A 76 -4.54 8.45 15.83
C ALA A 76 -4.87 9.57 14.83
N ALA A 77 -3.93 10.48 14.58
CA ALA A 77 -4.11 11.58 13.64
C ALA A 77 -4.33 11.14 12.19
N ASP A 78 -3.90 9.93 11.83
CA ASP A 78 -4.10 9.40 10.48
C ASP A 78 -5.60 9.27 10.14
N LEU A 79 -6.43 8.88 11.09
CA LEU A 79 -7.88 8.78 10.88
C LEU A 79 -8.52 10.15 10.64
N GLY A 80 -8.07 11.19 11.34
CA GLY A 80 -8.54 12.55 11.11
C GLY A 80 -8.19 13.03 9.70
N ARG A 81 -6.97 12.79 9.25
CA ARG A 81 -6.56 13.15 7.89
C ARG A 81 -7.29 12.33 6.85
N ALA A 82 -7.48 11.03 7.08
CA ALA A 82 -8.28 10.17 6.20
C ALA A 82 -9.70 10.71 6.01
N ARG A 83 -10.33 11.14 7.10
CA ARG A 83 -11.66 11.76 7.05
C ARG A 83 -11.67 13.04 6.21
N GLU A 84 -10.68 13.90 6.38
CA GLU A 84 -10.55 15.13 5.58
C GLU A 84 -10.43 14.81 4.08
N LEU A 85 -9.63 13.81 3.71
CA LEU A 85 -9.47 13.40 2.32
C LEU A 85 -10.77 12.84 1.74
N CYS A 86 -11.49 12.02 2.49
CA CYS A 86 -12.80 11.50 2.06
C CYS A 86 -13.79 12.64 1.81
N THR A 87 -13.80 13.65 2.67
CA THR A 87 -14.70 14.80 2.54
C THR A 87 -14.32 15.68 1.35
N ARG A 88 -13.04 16.00 1.22
CA ARG A 88 -12.54 16.85 0.14
C ARG A 88 -12.75 16.24 -1.25
N TYR A 89 -12.52 14.94 -1.36
CA TYR A 89 -12.61 14.22 -2.64
C TYR A 89 -13.85 13.30 -2.69
N ARG A 90 -14.96 13.79 -2.17
CA ARG A 90 -16.22 13.01 -2.04
C ARG A 90 -16.63 12.32 -3.35
N GLY A 91 -16.45 12.98 -4.48
CA GLY A 91 -16.81 12.43 -5.78
C GLY A 91 -16.01 11.20 -6.19
N LEU A 92 -14.84 10.98 -5.62
CA LEU A 92 -14.00 9.81 -5.89
C LEU A 92 -14.43 8.59 -5.09
N LYS A 93 -15.26 8.76 -4.06
CA LYS A 93 -15.73 7.68 -3.18
C LYS A 93 -14.57 6.88 -2.58
N LEU A 94 -13.58 7.58 -2.03
CA LEU A 94 -12.44 6.97 -1.38
C LEU A 94 -12.89 6.18 -0.15
N GLY A 95 -12.29 5.00 0.04
CA GLY A 95 -12.53 4.19 1.23
C GLY A 95 -11.53 4.45 2.34
N LEU A 96 -11.75 3.77 3.48
CA LEU A 96 -10.86 3.86 4.64
C LEU A 96 -9.44 3.43 4.29
N VAL A 97 -9.28 2.32 3.56
CA VAL A 97 -7.95 1.77 3.23
C VAL A 97 -7.14 2.79 2.44
N ASP A 98 -7.69 3.30 1.34
CA ASP A 98 -7.01 4.27 0.49
C ASP A 98 -6.58 5.52 1.26
N THR A 99 -7.50 6.07 2.05
CA THR A 99 -7.25 7.33 2.75
C THR A 99 -6.28 7.16 3.92
N VAL A 100 -6.26 6.00 4.57
CA VAL A 100 -5.24 5.71 5.58
C VAL A 100 -3.86 5.54 4.93
N VAL A 101 -3.77 4.86 3.80
CA VAL A 101 -2.51 4.76 3.05
C VAL A 101 -1.99 6.15 2.69
N MET A 102 -2.86 7.04 2.20
CA MET A 102 -2.50 8.42 1.87
C MET A 102 -2.03 9.20 3.11
N ALA A 103 -2.78 9.10 4.21
CA ALA A 103 -2.45 9.80 5.45
C ALA A 103 -1.11 9.35 6.03
N VAL A 104 -0.84 8.04 6.00
CA VAL A 104 0.45 7.48 6.43
C VAL A 104 1.59 7.99 5.54
N ALA A 105 1.39 7.97 4.23
CA ALA A 105 2.40 8.46 3.30
C ALA A 105 2.74 9.93 3.54
N GLU A 106 1.74 10.77 3.79
CA GLU A 106 1.95 12.19 4.12
C GLU A 106 2.70 12.35 5.44
N ARG A 107 2.24 11.69 6.49
CA ARG A 107 2.83 11.81 7.82
C ARG A 107 4.28 11.33 7.85
N ARG A 108 4.56 10.23 7.15
CA ARG A 108 5.90 9.65 7.07
C ARG A 108 6.79 10.34 6.03
N ARG A 109 6.26 11.32 5.30
CA ARG A 109 6.99 12.00 4.20
C ARG A 109 7.59 10.98 3.22
N ALA A 110 6.76 10.03 2.81
CA ALA A 110 7.18 8.97 1.91
C ALA A 110 7.62 9.55 0.57
N GLU A 111 8.69 9.01 0.02
CA GLU A 111 9.15 9.37 -1.33
C GLU A 111 8.22 8.81 -2.41
N ALA A 112 7.56 7.68 -2.12
CA ALA A 112 6.67 7.04 -3.06
C ALA A 112 5.56 6.25 -2.36
N ILE A 113 4.47 6.05 -3.09
CA ILE A 113 3.43 5.07 -2.77
C ILE A 113 3.46 4.00 -3.86
N ALA A 114 3.57 2.74 -3.45
CA ALA A 114 3.42 1.61 -4.37
C ALA A 114 1.94 1.31 -4.51
N THR A 115 1.36 1.61 -5.67
CA THR A 115 -0.06 1.41 -5.94
C THR A 115 -0.30 1.17 -7.43
N LEU A 116 -1.31 0.36 -7.71
CA LEU A 116 -1.82 0.14 -9.07
C LEU A 116 -3.12 0.91 -9.30
N ASP A 117 -3.67 1.53 -8.26
CA ASP A 117 -4.92 2.30 -8.33
C ASP A 117 -4.63 3.76 -8.68
N LEU A 118 -4.41 4.03 -9.95
CA LEU A 118 -4.13 5.37 -10.43
C LEU A 118 -5.37 6.26 -10.49
N ARG A 119 -6.56 5.66 -10.53
CA ARG A 119 -7.82 6.39 -10.53
C ARG A 119 -7.99 7.20 -9.25
N HIS A 120 -7.74 6.59 -8.10
CA HIS A 120 -7.86 7.26 -6.81
C HIS A 120 -6.59 8.03 -6.46
N PHE A 121 -5.45 7.35 -6.43
CA PHE A 121 -4.18 7.99 -6.00
C PHE A 121 -3.71 9.06 -6.97
N GLY A 122 -3.91 8.88 -8.27
CA GLY A 122 -3.51 9.86 -9.28
C GLY A 122 -4.35 11.13 -9.30
N ALA A 123 -5.56 11.10 -8.74
CA ALA A 123 -6.48 12.23 -8.74
C ALA A 123 -6.32 13.14 -7.50
N ILE A 124 -5.55 12.73 -6.51
CA ILE A 124 -5.44 13.41 -5.22
C ILE A 124 -4.13 14.19 -5.14
N GLN A 125 -4.25 15.42 -4.65
CA GLN A 125 -3.11 16.26 -4.36
C GLN A 125 -2.65 16.01 -2.93
N MET A 126 -1.68 15.11 -2.78
CA MET A 126 -1.13 14.78 -1.46
C MET A 126 -0.02 15.74 -1.05
N ARG A 127 0.08 15.97 0.26
CA ARG A 127 1.19 16.72 0.85
C ARG A 127 2.51 15.96 0.58
N GLY A 128 3.56 16.70 0.21
CA GLY A 128 4.86 16.10 -0.11
C GLY A 128 4.95 15.49 -1.50
N ARG A 129 3.84 15.37 -2.22
CA ARG A 129 3.77 14.86 -3.59
C ARG A 129 4.57 13.58 -3.82
N PRO A 130 4.26 12.48 -3.10
CA PRO A 130 4.96 11.22 -3.30
C PRO A 130 4.78 10.73 -4.73
N LYS A 131 5.80 10.10 -5.26
CA LYS A 131 5.70 9.41 -6.55
C LYS A 131 4.73 8.24 -6.43
N LEU A 132 4.05 7.90 -7.51
CA LEU A 132 3.24 6.68 -7.58
C LEU A 132 4.02 5.65 -8.38
N VAL A 133 4.47 4.60 -7.72
CA VAL A 133 5.24 3.54 -8.39
C VAL A 133 4.36 2.30 -8.57
N PRO A 134 4.48 1.57 -9.69
CA PRO A 134 5.54 1.65 -10.70
C PRO A 134 5.36 2.74 -11.77
N ARG A 135 4.24 3.46 -11.82
CA ARG A 135 3.99 4.45 -12.88
C ARG A 135 5.13 5.46 -13.05
N ASP A 136 5.65 5.99 -11.95
CA ASP A 136 6.63 7.09 -11.95
C ASP A 136 8.09 6.63 -11.86
N LEU A 137 8.33 5.35 -12.15
CA LEU A 137 9.69 4.83 -12.20
C LEU A 137 10.48 5.35 -13.39
#